data_219a35aae8a9cea52db40f8c046c9774
#
_entry.id   219a35aae8a9cea52db40f8c046c9774
#
_cell.length_a   1.000
_cell.length_b   1.000
_cell.length_c   1.000
_cell.angle_alpha   90.00
_cell.angle_beta   90.00
_cell.angle_gamma   90.00
#
_symmetry.space_group_name_H-M   'P 1'
#
loop_
_entity.id
_entity.type
_entity.pdbx_description
1 polymer ?
#
loop_
_entity_poly.entity_id
_entity_poly.type
_entity_poly.pdbx_seq_one_letter_code
_entity_poly.pdbx_strand_id
1 'polypeptide(L)' 'MSSSDTELARFKAARDTAIHRLRLIEQGAQILYEDGTPVDMASEKRRLEEVVADMDRRIARIELAAGPLN' A
#
# COMPACT_ATOMS: atom_id res chain seq x y z
N MET A 1 -17.82 -5.09 -15.94
CA MET A 1 -17.11 -5.07 -14.64
C MET A 1 -17.66 -3.97 -13.77
N SER A 2 -17.80 -4.23 -12.50
CA SER A 2 -18.31 -3.22 -11.59
C SER A 2 -17.21 -2.26 -11.15
N SER A 3 -17.60 -1.06 -10.74
CA SER A 3 -16.67 -0.08 -10.19
C SER A 3 -15.96 -0.63 -8.97
N SER A 4 -16.63 -1.44 -8.17
CA SER A 4 -16.04 -2.03 -6.97
C SER A 4 -14.88 -2.96 -7.30
N ASP A 5 -15.00 -3.75 -8.37
CA ASP A 5 -13.92 -4.63 -8.79
C ASP A 5 -12.69 -3.84 -9.21
N THR A 6 -12.91 -2.72 -9.92
CA THR A 6 -11.82 -1.84 -10.35
C THR A 6 -11.14 -1.18 -9.16
N GLU A 7 -11.92 -0.67 -8.21
CA GLU A 7 -11.39 -0.06 -7.01
C GLU A 7 -10.63 -1.08 -6.16
N LEU A 8 -11.19 -2.28 -6.01
CA LEU A 8 -10.55 -3.35 -5.26
C LEU A 8 -9.17 -3.69 -5.84
N ALA A 9 -9.10 -3.82 -7.17
CA ALA A 9 -7.84 -4.09 -7.85
C ALA A 9 -6.82 -2.98 -7.61
N ARG A 10 -7.24 -1.72 -7.64
CA ARG A 10 -6.36 -0.58 -7.39
C ARG A 10 -5.83 -0.58 -5.96
N PHE A 11 -6.69 -0.85 -4.99
CA PHE A 11 -6.28 -0.87 -3.59
C PHE A 11 -5.33 -2.02 -3.31
N LYS A 12 -5.58 -3.19 -3.89
CA LYS A 12 -4.67 -4.33 -3.75
C LYS A 12 -3.32 -4.04 -4.39
N ALA A 13 -3.29 -3.41 -5.55
CA ALA A 13 -2.05 -3.04 -6.22
C ALA A 13 -1.27 -2.02 -5.40
N ALA A 14 -1.94 -1.00 -4.85
CA ALA A 14 -1.29 0.00 -4.01
C ALA A 14 -0.71 -0.62 -2.75
N ARG A 15 -1.46 -1.54 -2.13
CA ARG A 15 -1.02 -2.26 -0.96
C ARG A 15 0.23 -3.09 -1.27
N ASP A 16 0.20 -3.84 -2.37
CA ASP A 16 1.32 -4.70 -2.75
C ASP A 16 2.57 -3.87 -3.05
N THR A 17 2.42 -2.72 -3.70
CA THR A 17 3.53 -1.82 -3.96
C THR A 17 4.14 -1.31 -2.65
N ALA A 18 3.30 -0.92 -1.70
CA ALA A 18 3.78 -0.43 -0.41
C ALA A 18 4.51 -1.53 0.35
N ILE A 19 3.98 -2.75 0.35
CA ILE A 19 4.62 -3.89 1.01
C ILE A 19 5.98 -4.19 0.37
N HIS A 20 6.05 -4.15 -0.96
CA HIS A 20 7.31 -4.37 -1.67
C HIS A 20 8.36 -3.35 -1.27
N ARG A 21 7.97 -2.07 -1.21
CA ARG A 21 8.89 -1.00 -0.80
C ARG A 21 9.34 -1.16 0.65
N LEU A 22 8.43 -1.57 1.53
CA LEU A 22 8.78 -1.84 2.92
C LEU A 22 9.82 -2.94 3.03
N ARG A 23 9.68 -4.00 2.24
CA ARG A 23 10.65 -5.09 2.23
C ARG A 23 12.02 -4.62 1.75
N LEU A 24 12.06 -3.77 0.74
CA LEU A 24 13.31 -3.20 0.26
C LEU A 24 14.00 -2.36 1.34
N ILE A 25 13.23 -1.57 2.07
CA ILE A 25 13.75 -0.76 3.17
C ILE A 25 14.32 -1.66 4.27
N GLU A 26 13.62 -2.74 4.61
CA GLU A 26 14.08 -3.70 5.61
C GLU A 26 15.37 -4.39 5.19
N GLN A 27 15.58 -4.52 3.88
CA GLN A 27 16.80 -5.09 3.32
C GLN A 27 17.94 -4.08 3.19
N GLY A 28 17.73 -2.84 3.65
CA GLY A 28 18.76 -1.82 3.64
C GLY A 28 18.74 -0.90 2.44
N ALA A 29 17.72 -0.97 1.60
CA ALA A 29 17.59 -0.07 0.47
C ALA A 29 17.39 1.37 0.95
N GLN A 30 17.99 2.31 0.23
CA GLN A 30 17.80 3.73 0.50
C GLN A 30 17.07 4.37 -0.67
N ILE A 31 16.18 5.30 -0.33
CA ILE A 31 15.48 6.09 -1.33
C ILE A 31 16.13 7.48 -1.33
N LEU A 32 16.40 7.98 -2.53
CA LEU A 32 16.96 9.32 -2.69
C LEU A 32 15.97 10.20 -3.43
N TYR A 33 15.96 11.49 -3.08
CA TYR A 33 15.27 12.48 -3.89
C TYR A 33 16.00 12.67 -5.22
N GLU A 34 15.34 13.35 -6.16
CA GLU A 34 15.94 13.58 -7.50
C GLU A 34 17.28 14.31 -7.43
N ASP A 35 17.47 15.15 -6.41
CA ASP A 35 18.73 15.89 -6.21
C ASP A 35 19.80 15.08 -5.49
N GLY A 36 19.52 13.78 -5.19
CA GLY A 36 20.45 12.92 -4.50
C GLY A 36 20.40 12.98 -2.99
N THR A 37 19.54 13.82 -2.43
CA THR A 37 19.38 13.92 -0.98
C THR A 37 18.69 12.65 -0.44
N PRO A 38 19.21 12.03 0.63
CA PRO A 38 18.57 10.86 1.21
C PRO A 38 17.21 11.18 1.80
N VAL A 39 16.23 10.32 1.53
CA VAL A 39 14.92 10.39 2.18
C VAL A 39 15.06 9.88 3.61
N ASP A 40 14.33 10.49 4.55
CA ASP A 40 14.26 9.98 5.91
C ASP A 40 13.53 8.62 5.88
N MET A 41 14.31 7.56 6.03
CA MET A 41 13.78 6.20 5.89
C MET A 41 12.80 5.84 7.00
N ALA A 42 12.97 6.39 8.20
CA ALA A 42 12.04 6.13 9.29
C ALA A 42 10.65 6.72 8.99
N SER A 43 10.61 7.94 8.47
CA SER A 43 9.36 8.59 8.07
C SER A 43 8.74 7.88 6.87
N GLU A 44 9.56 7.48 5.91
CA GLU A 44 9.09 6.78 4.73
C GLU A 44 8.50 5.41 5.09
N LYS A 45 9.16 4.68 5.99
CA LYS A 45 8.65 3.41 6.47
C LYS A 45 7.29 3.58 7.12
N ARG A 46 7.15 4.59 7.99
CA ARG A 46 5.89 4.87 8.66
C ARG A 46 4.78 5.19 7.66
N ARG A 47 5.10 6.02 6.67
CA ARG A 47 4.15 6.39 5.62
C ARG A 47 3.66 5.17 4.86
N LEU A 48 4.58 4.27 4.50
CA LEU A 48 4.23 3.05 3.79
C LEU A 48 3.38 2.11 4.65
N GLU A 49 3.71 2.00 5.93
CA GLU A 49 2.90 1.21 6.86
C GLU A 49 1.48 1.76 6.98
N GLU A 50 1.33 3.08 6.99
CA GLU A 50 0.02 3.71 7.01
C GLU A 50 -0.75 3.45 5.71
N VAL A 51 -0.05 3.45 4.57
CA VAL A 51 -0.68 3.12 3.29
C VAL A 51 -1.21 1.70 3.32
N VAL A 52 -0.41 0.74 3.78
CA VAL A 52 -0.84 -0.65 3.88
C VAL A 52 -2.08 -0.77 4.77
N ALA A 53 -2.05 -0.16 5.94
CA ALA A 53 -3.19 -0.22 6.86
C ALA A 53 -4.44 0.41 6.26
N ASP A 54 -4.30 1.55 5.57
CA ASP A 54 -5.41 2.22 4.93
C ASP A 54 -5.99 1.37 3.79
N MET A 55 -5.12 0.81 2.96
CA MET A 55 -5.59 -0.05 1.87
C MET A 55 -6.27 -1.30 2.40
N ASP A 56 -5.75 -1.90 3.46
CA ASP A 56 -6.39 -3.05 4.08
C ASP A 56 -7.80 -2.73 4.57
N ARG A 57 -8.00 -1.56 5.18
CA ARG A 57 -9.33 -1.14 5.61
C ARG A 57 -10.27 -0.94 4.44
N ARG A 58 -9.79 -0.33 3.36
CA ARG A 58 -10.60 -0.08 2.16
C ARG A 58 -10.96 -1.39 1.46
N ILE A 59 -10.01 -2.30 1.35
CA ILE A 59 -10.23 -3.62 0.77
C ILE A 59 -11.27 -4.38 1.59
N ALA A 60 -11.12 -4.41 2.90
CA ALA A 60 -12.05 -5.10 3.77
C ALA A 60 -13.46 -4.53 3.65
N ARG A 61 -13.59 -3.20 3.52
CA ARG A 61 -14.89 -2.56 3.37
C ARG A 61 -15.58 -2.99 2.08
N ILE A 62 -14.83 -3.05 0.98
CA ILE A 62 -15.38 -3.46 -0.30
C ILE A 62 -15.77 -4.93 -0.25
N GLU A 63 -14.93 -5.77 0.31
CA GLU A 63 -15.21 -7.21 0.41
C GLU A 63 -16.41 -7.49 1.30
N LEU A 64 -16.56 -6.75 2.39
CA LEU A 64 -17.73 -6.87 3.26
C LEU A 64 -19.00 -6.38 2.56
N ALA A 65 -18.89 -5.30 1.80
CA ALA A 65 -20.04 -4.75 1.07
C ALA A 65 -20.49 -5.69 -0.06
N ALA A 66 -19.52 -6.34 -0.72
CA ALA A 66 -19.84 -7.36 -1.72
C ALA A 66 -20.48 -8.58 -1.08
N GLY A 67 -20.18 -8.78 0.20
CA GLY A 67 -20.79 -9.79 1.03
C GLY A 67 -20.32 -11.20 0.74
N PRO A 68 -20.35 -12.06 1.76
CA PRO A 68 -20.31 -13.48 1.48
C PRO A 68 -21.66 -13.85 0.86
N LEU A 69 -21.59 -14.56 -0.20
CA LEU A 69 -22.81 -14.96 -0.93
C LEU A 69 -23.41 -16.21 -0.33
N ASN A 70 -23.82 -16.11 0.85
CA ASN A 70 -24.40 -17.27 1.53
C ASN A 70 -25.86 -17.20 1.62
#